data_40d925780fbfd1dfb49ae5f44023b350
#
_entry.id   40d925780fbfd1dfb49ae5f44023b350
#
_cell.length_a   1.000
_cell.length_b   1.000
_cell.length_c   1.000
_cell.angle_alpha   90.00
_cell.angle_beta   90.00
_cell.angle_gamma   90.00
#
_symmetry.space_group_name_H-M   'P 1'
#
loop_
_entity.id
_entity.type
_entity.pdbx_description
1 polymer ?
#
loop_
_entity_poly.entity_id
_entity_poly.type
_entity_poly.pdbx_seq_one_letter_code
_entity_poly.pdbx_strand_id
1 'polypeptide(L)'
;MKPIYRILGAGEWGIAVGHHLARQDHQVEIYGRSSEKFNNFKKNRLLEKLNLTIHENVTRIDDLSTLREIDEDCINIISTSSDGFSDLIQKQKEYIKLFQSVVWLTKGLDKNSGDLLDVIITREIREDMHLCLISGPSFAIDLVNKIPQEVSIAS
;
A
#
# COMPACT_ATOMS: atom_id res chain seq x y z
N MET A 1 -14.93 10.89 -11.52
CA MET A 1 -14.58 10.98 -10.10
C MET A 1 -13.05 10.90 -9.97
N LYS A 2 -12.45 11.37 -8.88
CA LYS A 2 -11.03 11.10 -8.61
C LYS A 2 -10.89 9.63 -8.17
N PRO A 3 -9.82 8.92 -8.56
CA PRO A 3 -9.62 7.53 -8.15
C PRO A 3 -9.48 7.41 -6.63
N ILE A 4 -9.92 6.29 -6.10
CA ILE A 4 -9.66 5.88 -4.73
C ILE A 4 -8.31 5.17 -4.70
N TYR A 5 -7.47 5.48 -3.74
CA TYR A 5 -6.21 4.77 -3.53
C TYR A 5 -6.33 3.82 -2.34
N ARG A 6 -6.12 2.54 -2.58
CA ARG A 6 -6.13 1.51 -1.55
C ARG A 6 -4.72 1.02 -1.30
N ILE A 7 -4.22 1.23 -0.09
CA ILE A 7 -2.86 0.87 0.31
C ILE A 7 -2.89 -0.36 1.20
N LEU A 8 -2.32 -1.45 0.73
CA LEU A 8 -2.16 -2.70 1.47
C LEU A 8 -0.79 -2.69 2.16
N GLY A 9 -0.78 -2.31 3.42
CA GLY A 9 0.42 -2.16 4.24
C GLY A 9 0.44 -0.84 5.01
N ALA A 10 0.23 -0.90 6.31
CA ALA A 10 0.22 0.25 7.22
C ALA A 10 1.59 0.52 7.86
N GLY A 11 2.67 0.33 7.10
CA GLY A 11 4.02 0.76 7.47
C GLY A 11 4.19 2.28 7.32
N GLU A 12 5.30 2.81 7.82
CA GLU A 12 5.60 4.26 7.75
C GLU A 12 5.53 4.79 6.31
N TRP A 13 6.08 4.04 5.35
CA TRP A 13 6.07 4.41 3.94
C TRP A 13 4.65 4.42 3.35
N GLY A 14 3.87 3.36 3.57
CA GLY A 14 2.48 3.29 3.09
C GLY A 14 1.60 4.40 3.67
N ILE A 15 1.75 4.70 4.96
CA ILE A 15 1.01 5.79 5.60
C ILE A 15 1.46 7.17 5.06
N ALA A 16 2.76 7.38 4.85
CA ALA A 16 3.29 8.63 4.29
C ALA A 16 2.77 8.86 2.86
N VAL A 17 2.78 7.83 2.01
CA VAL A 17 2.22 7.89 0.65
C VAL A 17 0.71 8.16 0.70
N GLY A 18 -0.02 7.46 1.55
CA GLY A 18 -1.46 7.69 1.72
C GLY A 18 -1.78 9.11 2.18
N HIS A 19 -1.03 9.63 3.15
CA HIS A 19 -1.16 11.02 3.59
C HIS A 19 -0.86 12.02 2.46
N HIS A 20 0.19 11.75 1.67
CA HIS A 20 0.56 12.61 0.54
C HIS A 20 -0.55 12.67 -0.51
N LEU A 21 -1.12 11.53 -0.90
CA LEU A 21 -2.24 11.45 -1.83
C LEU A 21 -3.51 12.14 -1.29
N ALA A 22 -3.82 11.92 0.00
CA ALA A 22 -4.97 12.53 0.65
C ALA A 22 -4.88 14.06 0.68
N ARG A 23 -3.69 14.63 0.81
CA ARG A 23 -3.44 16.08 0.74
C ARG A 23 -3.67 16.66 -0.67
N GLN A 24 -3.78 15.83 -1.69
CA GLN A 24 -4.15 16.20 -3.06
C GLN A 24 -5.64 15.92 -3.34
N ASP A 25 -6.45 15.87 -2.28
CA ASP A 25 -7.89 15.63 -2.31
C ASP A 25 -8.32 14.26 -2.85
N HIS A 26 -7.44 13.25 -2.76
CA HIS A 26 -7.81 11.87 -3.02
C HIS A 26 -8.38 11.20 -1.78
N GLN A 27 -9.30 10.25 -1.97
CA GLN A 27 -9.73 9.33 -0.94
C GLN A 27 -8.72 8.18 -0.86
N VAL A 28 -8.30 7.86 0.36
CA VAL A 28 -7.27 6.83 0.61
C VAL A 28 -7.77 5.86 1.65
N GLU A 29 -7.68 4.59 1.33
CA GLU A 29 -7.97 3.47 2.23
C GLU A 29 -6.66 2.77 2.59
N ILE A 30 -6.40 2.55 3.88
CA ILE A 30 -5.21 1.81 4.33
C ILE A 30 -5.62 0.55 5.06
N TYR A 31 -5.23 -0.60 4.49
CA TYR A 31 -5.32 -1.90 5.11
C TYR A 31 -4.01 -2.26 5.81
N GLY A 32 -4.09 -2.75 7.02
CA GLY A 32 -2.93 -3.22 7.74
C GLY A 32 -3.29 -4.21 8.82
N ARG A 33 -2.32 -5.07 9.18
CA ARG A 33 -2.49 -6.00 10.31
C ARG A 33 -2.80 -5.21 11.58
N SER A 34 -3.73 -5.75 12.39
CA SER A 34 -4.02 -5.17 13.70
C SER A 34 -2.75 -5.18 14.55
N SER A 35 -2.18 -4.01 14.78
CA SER A 35 -1.04 -3.78 15.66
C SER A 35 -1.35 -2.60 16.56
N GLU A 36 -0.69 -2.53 17.71
CA GLU A 36 -0.85 -1.39 18.62
C GLU A 36 -0.58 -0.05 17.92
N LYS A 37 0.44 0.00 17.05
CA LYS A 37 0.77 1.17 16.23
C LYS A 37 -0.34 1.56 15.27
N PHE A 38 -0.99 0.58 14.66
CA PHE A 38 -2.11 0.81 13.75
C PHE A 38 -3.41 1.13 14.49
N ASN A 39 -3.56 0.65 15.73
CA ASN A 39 -4.66 1.03 16.61
C ASN A 39 -4.54 2.47 17.11
N ASN A 40 -3.31 2.96 17.37
CA ASN A 40 -3.05 4.37 17.68
C ASN A 40 -3.41 5.30 16.52
N PHE A 41 -3.21 4.84 15.27
CA PHE A 41 -3.70 5.52 14.07
C PHE A 41 -5.24 5.75 14.15
N LYS A 42 -6.01 4.74 14.53
CA LYS A 42 -7.48 4.85 14.65
C LYS A 42 -7.90 5.85 15.73
N LYS A 43 -7.15 5.91 16.84
CA LYS A 43 -7.51 6.71 18.01
C LYS A 43 -7.07 8.17 17.89
N ASN A 44 -5.87 8.43 17.44
CA ASN A 44 -5.21 9.73 17.50
C ASN A 44 -4.84 10.33 16.14
N ARG A 45 -4.96 9.56 15.06
CA ARG A 45 -4.47 9.92 13.70
C ARG A 45 -3.00 10.35 13.67
N LEU A 46 -2.22 9.96 14.66
CA LEU A 46 -0.81 10.33 14.80
C LEU A 46 0.10 9.17 14.47
N LEU A 47 1.03 9.38 13.55
CA LEU A 47 2.18 8.51 13.31
C LEU A 47 3.38 9.10 14.05
N GLU A 48 3.61 8.64 15.28
CA GLU A 48 4.60 9.20 16.21
C GLU A 48 6.02 9.28 15.63
N LYS A 49 6.46 8.21 14.96
CA LYS A 49 7.80 8.15 14.38
C LYS A 49 8.10 9.24 13.34
N LEU A 50 7.08 9.74 12.66
CA LEU A 50 7.20 10.81 11.68
C LEU A 50 6.63 12.12 12.18
N ASN A 51 6.17 12.17 13.44
CA ASN A 51 5.43 13.29 14.03
C ASN A 51 4.34 13.82 13.09
N LEU A 52 3.61 12.88 12.46
CA LEU A 52 2.66 13.15 11.39
C LEU A 52 1.22 12.99 11.88
N THR A 53 0.43 14.06 11.81
CA THR A 53 -1.03 13.97 11.89
C THR A 53 -1.59 13.59 10.53
N ILE A 54 -2.23 12.43 10.47
CA ILE A 54 -2.70 11.85 9.21
C ILE A 54 -3.95 12.58 8.71
N HIS A 55 -3.98 12.87 7.42
CA HIS A 55 -5.06 13.61 6.76
C HIS A 55 -6.43 12.91 6.92
N GLU A 56 -7.50 13.68 6.99
CA GLU A 56 -8.87 13.18 7.22
C GLU A 56 -9.39 12.27 6.09
N ASN A 57 -8.94 12.49 4.85
CA ASN A 57 -9.27 11.64 3.70
C ASN A 57 -8.59 10.26 3.72
N VAL A 58 -7.77 9.96 4.73
CA VAL A 58 -7.22 8.62 4.93
C VAL A 58 -8.13 7.85 5.87
N THR A 59 -8.69 6.76 5.41
CA THR A 59 -9.51 5.83 6.19
C THR A 59 -8.79 4.51 6.41
N ARG A 60 -9.12 3.84 7.51
CA ARG A 60 -8.57 2.54 7.83
C ARG A 60 -9.55 1.45 7.41
N ILE A 61 -9.03 0.39 6.78
CA ILE A 61 -9.73 -0.86 6.54
C ILE A 61 -9.14 -1.93 7.45
N ASP A 62 -9.98 -2.57 8.26
CA ASP A 62 -9.60 -3.67 9.14
C ASP A 62 -9.70 -5.04 8.45
N ASP A 63 -10.58 -5.15 7.46
CA ASP A 63 -10.87 -6.38 6.73
C ASP A 63 -11.18 -6.09 5.26
N LEU A 64 -10.41 -6.69 4.35
CA LEU A 64 -10.64 -6.54 2.91
C LEU A 64 -11.96 -7.20 2.45
N SER A 65 -12.50 -8.15 3.21
CA SER A 65 -13.80 -8.78 2.92
C SER A 65 -14.98 -7.81 3.00
N THR A 66 -14.79 -6.68 3.67
CA THR A 66 -15.83 -5.63 3.76
C THR A 66 -15.94 -4.78 2.49
N LEU A 67 -14.98 -4.91 1.58
CA LEU A 67 -14.99 -4.23 0.29
C LEU A 67 -16.01 -4.93 -0.63
N ARG A 68 -17.23 -4.40 -0.67
CA ARG A 68 -18.34 -5.00 -1.40
C ARG A 68 -18.25 -4.83 -2.92
N GLU A 69 -17.52 -3.83 -3.36
CA GLU A 69 -17.32 -3.53 -4.77
C GLU A 69 -15.85 -3.26 -5.03
N ILE A 70 -15.31 -3.96 -6.02
CA ILE A 70 -14.00 -3.63 -6.55
C ILE A 70 -14.26 -2.53 -7.54
N ASP A 71 -14.05 -1.32 -7.06
CA ASP A 71 -14.19 -0.13 -7.86
C ASP A 71 -13.15 -0.19 -8.99
N GLU A 72 -13.60 -0.18 -10.24
CA GLU A 72 -12.71 -0.17 -11.41
C GLU A 72 -11.77 1.04 -11.39
N ASP A 73 -12.19 2.12 -10.74
CA ASP A 73 -11.39 3.34 -10.57
C ASP A 73 -10.45 3.27 -9.34
N CYS A 74 -10.33 2.13 -8.67
CA CYS A 74 -9.47 1.99 -7.51
C CYS A 74 -8.03 1.63 -7.90
N ILE A 75 -7.06 2.40 -7.41
CA ILE A 75 -5.63 2.11 -7.55
C ILE A 75 -5.15 1.36 -6.31
N ASN A 76 -4.82 0.08 -6.48
CA ASN A 76 -4.38 -0.79 -5.40
C ASN A 76 -2.86 -0.78 -5.27
N ILE A 77 -2.36 -0.40 -4.09
CA ILE A 77 -0.92 -0.21 -3.81
C ILE A 77 -0.49 -1.15 -2.70
N ILE A 78 0.48 -2.01 -2.94
CA ILE A 78 1.11 -2.84 -1.90
C ILE A 78 2.33 -2.10 -1.34
N SER A 79 2.35 -1.86 -0.03
CA SER A 79 3.42 -1.16 0.68
C SER A 79 3.79 -1.89 1.99
N THR A 80 4.16 -3.15 1.86
CA THR A 80 4.67 -3.98 2.96
C THR A 80 6.19 -4.05 2.92
N SER A 81 6.82 -4.61 3.95
CA SER A 81 8.18 -5.13 3.82
C SER A 81 8.22 -6.33 2.86
N SER A 82 9.40 -6.67 2.33
CA SER A 82 9.56 -7.88 1.50
C SER A 82 9.10 -9.15 2.24
N ASP A 83 9.38 -9.24 3.54
CA ASP A 83 8.93 -10.35 4.40
C ASP A 83 7.39 -10.42 4.51
N GLY A 84 6.73 -9.27 4.50
CA GLY A 84 5.27 -9.17 4.59
C GLY A 84 4.55 -9.29 3.25
N PHE A 85 5.28 -9.25 2.13
CA PHE A 85 4.68 -9.24 0.80
C PHE A 85 4.01 -10.58 0.46
N SER A 86 4.77 -11.66 0.51
CA SER A 86 4.24 -13.01 0.23
C SER A 86 3.17 -13.43 1.24
N ASP A 87 3.34 -13.07 2.52
CA ASP A 87 2.33 -13.31 3.55
C ASP A 87 1.01 -12.57 3.25
N LEU A 88 1.09 -11.32 2.78
CA LEU A 88 -0.07 -10.55 2.35
C LEU A 88 -0.75 -11.22 1.14
N ILE A 89 0.03 -11.55 0.10
CA ILE A 89 -0.48 -12.19 -1.12
C ILE A 89 -1.21 -13.48 -0.77
N GLN A 90 -0.61 -14.37 0.01
CA GLN A 90 -1.22 -15.64 0.39
C GLN A 90 -2.50 -15.46 1.22
N LYS A 91 -2.49 -14.58 2.22
CA LYS A 91 -3.63 -14.37 3.12
C LYS A 91 -4.80 -13.64 2.48
N GLN A 92 -4.52 -12.77 1.52
CA GLN A 92 -5.51 -11.91 0.88
C GLN A 92 -5.75 -12.27 -0.61
N LYS A 93 -5.31 -13.46 -1.03
CA LYS A 93 -5.39 -13.96 -2.39
C LYS A 93 -6.78 -13.79 -3.00
N GLU A 94 -7.82 -14.17 -2.25
CA GLU A 94 -9.20 -14.15 -2.72
C GLU A 94 -9.72 -12.74 -3.04
N TYR A 95 -9.14 -11.71 -2.42
CA TYR A 95 -9.49 -10.32 -2.69
C TYR A 95 -8.57 -9.71 -3.73
N ILE A 96 -7.24 -9.97 -3.64
CA ILE A 96 -6.27 -9.40 -4.56
C ILE A 96 -6.50 -9.90 -6.00
N LYS A 97 -6.95 -11.13 -6.19
CA LYS A 97 -7.29 -11.68 -7.51
C LYS A 97 -8.40 -10.92 -8.23
N LEU A 98 -9.20 -10.16 -7.51
CA LEU A 98 -10.28 -9.35 -8.06
C LEU A 98 -9.78 -7.97 -8.55
N PHE A 99 -8.58 -7.54 -8.18
CA PHE A 99 -8.02 -6.28 -8.64
C PHE A 99 -7.63 -6.37 -10.12
N GLN A 100 -7.87 -5.32 -10.87
CA GLN A 100 -7.43 -5.24 -12.27
C GLN A 100 -5.93 -4.95 -12.36
N SER A 101 -5.42 -4.16 -11.43
CA SER A 101 -4.03 -3.75 -11.37
C SER A 101 -3.50 -3.70 -9.94
N VAL A 102 -2.20 -3.93 -9.82
CA VAL A 102 -1.48 -3.77 -8.56
C VAL A 102 -0.22 -2.95 -8.80
N VAL A 103 -0.09 -1.88 -8.04
CA VAL A 103 1.15 -1.13 -7.90
C VAL A 103 1.84 -1.61 -6.63
N TRP A 104 3.16 -1.81 -6.61
CA TRP A 104 3.85 -2.06 -5.35
C TRP A 104 5.03 -1.12 -5.13
N LEU A 105 5.23 -0.79 -3.86
CA LEU A 105 6.31 0.06 -3.36
C LEU A 105 7.32 -0.74 -2.56
N THR A 106 7.06 -2.03 -2.38
CA THR A 106 7.91 -2.96 -1.64
C THR A 106 9.23 -3.15 -2.38
N LYS A 107 10.34 -2.99 -1.67
CA LYS A 107 11.69 -3.13 -2.23
C LYS A 107 12.26 -4.50 -1.89
N GLY A 108 13.11 -5.01 -2.78
CA GLY A 108 13.86 -6.27 -2.58
C GLY A 108 13.20 -7.48 -3.22
N LEU A 109 13.63 -8.64 -2.77
CA LEU A 109 13.19 -9.95 -3.23
C LEU A 109 12.35 -10.63 -2.16
N ASP A 110 11.58 -11.64 -2.55
CA ASP A 110 10.91 -12.51 -1.58
C ASP A 110 11.95 -13.25 -0.75
N LYS A 111 11.78 -13.20 0.56
CA LYS A 111 12.76 -13.74 1.50
C LYS A 111 12.83 -15.26 1.52
N ASN A 112 11.71 -15.91 1.20
CA ASN A 112 11.59 -17.36 1.27
C ASN A 112 12.10 -18.05 0.00
N SER A 113 11.74 -17.50 -1.17
CA SER A 113 12.11 -18.08 -2.46
C SER A 113 13.29 -17.40 -3.14
N GLY A 114 13.60 -16.14 -2.78
CA GLY A 114 14.56 -15.30 -3.49
C GLY A 114 14.05 -14.76 -4.83
N ASP A 115 12.78 -14.98 -5.15
CA ASP A 115 12.17 -14.53 -6.40
C ASP A 115 11.91 -13.02 -6.39
N LEU A 116 11.76 -12.46 -7.59
CA LEU A 116 11.21 -11.13 -7.78
C LEU A 116 9.74 -11.09 -7.34
N LEU A 117 9.26 -9.95 -6.86
CA LEU A 117 7.92 -9.84 -6.30
C LEU A 117 6.80 -9.92 -7.35
N ASP A 118 7.07 -9.54 -8.60
CA ASP A 118 6.17 -9.75 -9.74
C ASP A 118 5.95 -11.24 -10.02
N VAL A 119 7.00 -12.05 -9.94
CA VAL A 119 6.92 -13.51 -10.06
C VAL A 119 6.00 -14.10 -8.99
N ILE A 120 6.06 -13.58 -7.75
CA ILE A 120 5.17 -14.01 -6.68
C ILE A 120 3.71 -13.69 -7.02
N ILE A 121 3.41 -12.45 -7.47
CA ILE A 121 2.06 -12.07 -7.83
C ILE A 121 1.53 -12.92 -8.98
N THR A 122 2.30 -13.05 -10.05
CA THR A 122 1.91 -13.81 -11.24
C THR A 122 1.62 -15.27 -10.90
N ARG A 123 2.48 -15.90 -10.10
CA ARG A 123 2.32 -17.30 -9.69
C ARG A 123 1.14 -17.51 -8.75
N GLU A 124 0.95 -16.63 -7.77
CA GLU A 124 -0.03 -16.82 -6.69
C GLU A 124 -1.41 -16.26 -7.03
N ILE A 125 -1.51 -15.25 -7.86
CA ILE A 125 -2.77 -14.56 -8.15
C ILE A 125 -3.24 -14.89 -9.55
N ARG A 126 -2.65 -14.30 -10.58
CA ARG A 126 -2.96 -14.52 -12.01
C ARG A 126 -1.94 -13.84 -12.91
N GLU A 127 -1.78 -14.39 -14.14
CA GLU A 127 -0.79 -13.91 -15.09
C GLU A 127 -1.21 -12.62 -15.84
N ASP A 128 -2.51 -12.38 -15.97
CA ASP A 128 -3.07 -11.25 -16.74
C ASP A 128 -3.29 -9.98 -15.93
N MET A 129 -2.79 -9.94 -14.69
CA MET A 129 -2.86 -8.75 -13.84
C MET A 129 -1.90 -7.67 -14.32
N HIS A 130 -2.39 -6.44 -14.44
CA HIS A 130 -1.51 -5.31 -14.72
C HIS A 130 -0.64 -4.99 -13.50
N LEU A 131 0.67 -5.07 -13.66
CA LEU A 131 1.65 -4.91 -12.61
C LEU A 131 2.47 -3.66 -12.81
N CYS A 132 2.72 -2.91 -11.74
CA CYS A 132 3.54 -1.71 -11.77
C CYS A 132 4.41 -1.61 -10.51
N LEU A 133 5.71 -1.51 -10.68
CA LEU A 133 6.67 -1.23 -9.61
C LEU A 133 6.98 0.26 -9.55
N ILE A 134 6.91 0.83 -8.36
CA ILE A 134 7.48 2.15 -8.07
C ILE A 134 8.61 1.97 -7.07
N SER A 135 9.83 2.34 -7.45
CA SER A 135 11.02 2.20 -6.61
C SER A 135 11.94 3.41 -6.79
N GLY A 136 12.87 3.60 -5.86
CA GLY A 136 13.83 4.69 -5.90
C GLY A 136 14.41 5.02 -4.52
N PRO A 137 15.32 5.99 -4.42
CA PRO A 137 15.87 6.49 -3.16
C PRO A 137 14.84 7.39 -2.47
N SER A 138 13.78 6.79 -1.93
CA SER A 138 12.63 7.48 -1.36
C SER A 138 12.42 7.08 0.11
N PHE A 139 12.16 8.07 0.97
CA PHE A 139 11.98 7.90 2.40
C PHE A 139 10.69 8.56 2.89
N ALA A 140 10.04 7.92 3.85
CA ALA A 140 8.76 8.39 4.40
C ALA A 140 8.89 9.80 5.01
N ILE A 141 9.98 10.06 5.74
CA ILE A 141 10.20 11.35 6.37
C ILE A 141 10.34 12.49 5.36
N ASP A 142 11.01 12.24 4.23
CA ASP A 142 11.20 13.23 3.19
C ASP A 142 9.87 13.55 2.49
N LEU A 143 9.07 12.53 2.21
CA LEU A 143 7.74 12.70 1.63
C LEU A 143 6.81 13.52 2.54
N VAL A 144 6.84 13.24 3.84
CA VAL A 144 6.08 14.00 4.84
C VAL A 144 6.52 15.46 4.90
N ASN A 145 7.82 15.71 4.81
CA ASN A 145 8.41 17.05 4.81
C ASN A 145 8.34 17.76 3.44
N LYS A 146 7.67 17.15 2.44
CA LYS A 146 7.51 17.70 1.08
C LYS A 146 8.84 17.87 0.33
N ILE A 147 9.84 17.10 0.67
CA ILE A 147 11.10 17.06 -0.05
C ILE A 147 10.87 16.28 -1.35
N PRO A 148 11.17 16.86 -2.53
CA PRO A 148 11.05 16.16 -3.80
C PRO A 148 11.85 14.85 -3.78
N GLN A 149 11.26 13.78 -4.33
CA GLN A 149 11.88 12.48 -4.40
C GLN A 149 11.89 11.97 -5.84
N GLU A 150 12.95 11.30 -6.20
CA GLU A 150 13.06 10.64 -7.50
C GLU A 150 12.63 9.20 -7.37
N VAL A 151 11.78 8.75 -8.30
CA VAL A 151 11.33 7.37 -8.37
C VAL A 151 11.39 6.87 -9.81
N SER A 152 11.65 5.57 -9.96
CA SER A 152 11.53 4.86 -11.22
C SER A 152 10.23 4.06 -11.22
N ILE A 153 9.57 4.01 -12.37
CA ILE A 153 8.34 3.25 -12.60
C ILE A 153 8.65 2.20 -13.66
N ALA A 154 8.29 0.96 -13.37
CA ALA A 154 8.37 -0.17 -14.30
C ALA A 154 7.01 -0.88 -14.35
N SER A 155 6.49 -1.13 -15.57
CA SER A 155 5.21 -1.81 -15.85
C SER A 155 5.32 -2.67 -17.08
#